data_29a4d291441d3a6e49830212b23c8514
#
_entry.id   29a4d291441d3a6e49830212b23c8514
#
_cell.length_a   1.000
_cell.length_b   1.000
_cell.length_c   1.000
_cell.angle_alpha   90.00
_cell.angle_beta   90.00
_cell.angle_gamma   90.00
#
_symmetry.space_group_name_H-M   'P 1'
#
loop_
_entity.id
_entity.type
_entity.pdbx_description
1 polymer ?
#
loop_
_entity_poly.entity_id
_entity_poly.type
_entity_poly.pdbx_seq_one_letter_code
_entity_poly.pdbx_strand_id
1 'polypeptide(L)'
;MTGNEYQDLAMRTFDGEARKRLDAPIGVYNVDAQQLSEIDIPALINGVLGLTGEAGEVSDLVKKGIFHEKGLDMDHIKKEVGDVCWYIALICKACCFDLDSVLEDNVEKL
;
A
#
# COMPACT_ATOMS: atom_id res chain seq x y z
N MET A 1 -31.30 6.13 -14.09
CA MET A 1 -29.87 6.41 -14.38
C MET A 1 -29.17 5.11 -14.75
N THR A 2 -28.46 5.10 -15.85
CA THR A 2 -27.63 3.97 -16.26
C THR A 2 -26.23 4.09 -15.66
N GLY A 3 -25.45 3.00 -15.71
CA GLY A 3 -24.05 3.03 -15.29
C GLY A 3 -23.21 4.02 -16.12
N ASN A 4 -23.48 4.12 -17.41
CA ASN A 4 -22.76 5.05 -18.28
C ASN A 4 -23.11 6.50 -17.95
N GLU A 5 -24.37 6.78 -17.67
CA GLU A 5 -24.79 8.12 -17.22
C GLU A 5 -24.10 8.50 -15.89
N TYR A 6 -24.03 7.56 -14.96
CA TYR A 6 -23.31 7.77 -13.72
C TYR A 6 -21.82 8.04 -13.97
N GLN A 7 -21.18 7.25 -14.85
CA GLN A 7 -19.78 7.44 -15.19
C GLN A 7 -19.51 8.84 -15.73
N ASP A 8 -20.35 9.30 -16.66
CA ASP A 8 -20.20 10.65 -17.22
C ASP A 8 -20.33 11.73 -16.15
N LEU A 9 -21.32 11.58 -15.27
CA LEU A 9 -21.53 12.52 -14.17
C LEU A 9 -20.37 12.51 -13.17
N ALA A 10 -19.90 11.32 -12.81
CA ALA A 10 -18.81 11.17 -11.85
C ALA A 10 -17.49 11.75 -12.40
N MET A 11 -17.21 11.54 -13.68
CA MET A 11 -15.98 12.03 -14.30
C MET A 11 -15.90 13.54 -14.45
N ARG A 12 -16.99 14.27 -14.19
CA ARG A 12 -16.92 15.74 -14.15
C ARG A 12 -16.00 16.27 -13.05
N THR A 13 -15.73 15.46 -12.01
CA THR A 13 -14.81 15.84 -10.94
C THR A 13 -13.37 15.36 -11.19
N PHE A 14 -13.15 14.55 -12.23
CA PHE A 14 -11.81 14.10 -12.61
C PHE A 14 -11.14 15.15 -13.49
N ASP A 15 -9.96 15.62 -13.07
CA ASP A 15 -9.26 16.70 -13.78
C ASP A 15 -8.46 16.24 -15.00
N GLY A 16 -8.34 14.93 -15.25
CA GLY A 16 -7.62 14.38 -16.39
C GLY A 16 -6.09 14.46 -16.29
N GLU A 17 -5.54 14.84 -15.15
CA GLU A 17 -4.11 15.15 -14.98
C GLU A 17 -3.30 14.01 -14.32
N ALA A 18 -3.88 12.83 -14.13
CA ALA A 18 -3.22 11.75 -13.40
C ALA A 18 -1.89 11.33 -14.05
N ARG A 19 -1.88 11.13 -15.38
CA ARG A 19 -0.66 10.77 -16.10
C ARG A 19 0.43 11.84 -15.96
N LYS A 20 0.05 13.08 -16.13
CA LYS A 20 0.97 14.21 -16.02
C LYS A 20 1.60 14.29 -14.63
N ARG A 21 0.80 14.08 -13.58
CA ARG A 21 1.30 14.09 -12.21
C ARG A 21 2.26 12.94 -11.93
N LEU A 22 2.00 11.76 -12.49
CA LEU A 22 2.87 10.61 -12.30
C LEU A 22 4.19 10.76 -13.05
N ASP A 23 4.16 11.38 -14.24
CA ASP A 23 5.34 11.59 -15.09
C ASP A 23 6.17 12.82 -14.68
N ALA A 24 5.58 13.77 -13.97
CA ALA A 24 6.27 14.97 -13.50
C ALA A 24 7.08 14.66 -12.23
N PRO A 25 8.06 15.53 -11.87
CA PRO A 25 8.73 15.41 -10.58
C PRO A 25 7.73 15.47 -9.44
N ILE A 26 7.80 14.47 -8.55
CA ILE A 26 6.91 14.34 -7.41
C ILE A 26 7.51 15.08 -6.22
N GLY A 27 6.69 15.93 -5.56
CA GLY A 27 7.12 16.62 -4.36
C GLY A 27 7.34 15.65 -3.21
N VAL A 28 8.48 15.78 -2.54
CA VAL A 28 8.84 14.93 -1.38
C VAL A 28 9.31 15.85 -0.25
N TYR A 29 8.75 15.67 0.93
CA TYR A 29 9.06 16.47 2.11
C TYR A 29 9.98 15.71 3.07
N ASN A 30 10.72 16.46 3.91
CA ASN A 30 11.50 15.94 5.02
C ASN A 30 12.67 15.04 4.59
N VAL A 31 13.24 15.34 3.43
CA VAL A 31 14.42 14.64 2.93
C VAL A 31 15.42 15.67 2.39
N ASP A 32 16.71 15.32 2.42
CA ASP A 32 17.73 16.11 1.75
C ASP A 32 17.85 15.70 0.27
N ALA A 33 18.72 16.39 -0.48
CA ALA A 33 18.88 16.15 -1.92
C ALA A 33 19.40 14.74 -2.22
N GLN A 34 20.28 14.20 -1.37
CA GLN A 34 20.81 12.86 -1.56
C GLN A 34 19.74 11.79 -1.33
N GLN A 35 18.98 11.91 -0.25
CA GLN A 35 17.85 11.03 0.04
C GLN A 35 16.84 11.06 -1.09
N LEU A 36 16.51 12.26 -1.59
CA LEU A 36 15.56 12.42 -2.68
C LEU A 36 16.01 11.64 -3.93
N SER A 37 17.31 11.65 -4.24
CA SER A 37 17.84 10.94 -5.41
C SER A 37 17.76 9.41 -5.28
N GLU A 38 17.62 8.89 -4.07
CA GLU A 38 17.60 7.47 -3.78
C GLU A 38 16.18 6.90 -3.61
N ILE A 39 15.17 7.75 -3.48
CA ILE A 39 13.79 7.31 -3.34
C ILE A 39 13.29 6.69 -4.64
N ASP A 40 12.75 5.49 -4.54
CA ASP A 40 12.23 4.72 -5.66
C ASP A 40 10.70 4.78 -5.66
N ILE A 41 10.15 5.75 -6.40
CA ILE A 41 8.68 5.96 -6.46
C ILE A 41 7.96 4.75 -7.08
N PRO A 42 8.43 4.17 -8.21
CA PRO A 42 7.77 2.96 -8.73
C PRO A 42 7.75 1.81 -7.73
N ALA A 43 8.82 1.58 -6.99
CA ALA A 43 8.86 0.56 -5.95
C ALA A 43 7.90 0.88 -4.79
N LEU A 44 7.78 2.16 -4.42
CA LEU A 44 6.81 2.61 -3.41
C LEU A 44 5.38 2.30 -3.85
N ILE A 45 5.03 2.60 -5.08
CA ILE A 45 3.70 2.29 -5.64
C ILE A 45 3.44 0.78 -5.59
N ASN A 46 4.40 -0.03 -6.05
CA ASN A 46 4.30 -1.48 -5.97
C ASN A 46 4.11 -1.95 -4.53
N GLY A 47 4.88 -1.38 -3.61
CA GLY A 47 4.82 -1.72 -2.20
C GLY A 47 3.46 -1.45 -1.56
N VAL A 48 2.89 -0.27 -1.79
CA VAL A 48 1.59 0.08 -1.18
C VAL A 48 0.44 -0.72 -1.78
N LEU A 49 0.48 -1.00 -3.08
CA LEU A 49 -0.53 -1.85 -3.73
C LEU A 49 -0.43 -3.29 -3.22
N GLY A 50 0.79 -3.81 -3.10
CA GLY A 50 1.03 -5.16 -2.57
C GLY A 50 0.63 -5.29 -1.11
N LEU A 51 0.94 -4.28 -0.28
CA LEU A 51 0.52 -4.26 1.13
C LEU A 51 -1.00 -4.38 1.25
N THR A 52 -1.73 -3.59 0.49
CA THR A 52 -3.20 -3.62 0.49
C THR A 52 -3.72 -4.98 0.01
N GLY A 53 -3.11 -5.53 -1.04
CA GLY A 53 -3.48 -6.84 -1.57
C GLY A 53 -3.29 -7.96 -0.55
N GLU A 54 -2.14 -8.02 0.10
CA GLU A 54 -1.86 -9.08 1.10
C GLU A 54 -2.71 -8.91 2.36
N ALA A 55 -2.94 -7.66 2.80
CA ALA A 55 -3.87 -7.40 3.90
C ALA A 55 -5.29 -7.91 3.55
N GLY A 56 -5.70 -7.73 2.29
CA GLY A 56 -6.96 -8.25 1.77
C GLY A 56 -7.00 -9.78 1.79
N GLU A 57 -5.89 -10.47 1.50
CA GLU A 57 -5.81 -11.93 1.58
C GLU A 57 -6.03 -12.43 3.02
N VAL A 58 -5.45 -11.74 4.00
CA VAL A 58 -5.70 -12.05 5.42
C VAL A 58 -7.19 -11.91 5.74
N SER A 59 -7.79 -10.81 5.32
CA SER A 59 -9.22 -10.54 5.53
C SER A 59 -10.10 -11.62 4.90
N ASP A 60 -9.76 -12.06 3.69
CA ASP A 60 -10.51 -13.08 2.97
C ASP A 60 -10.44 -14.43 3.68
N LEU A 61 -9.26 -14.82 4.18
CA LEU A 61 -9.10 -16.06 4.94
C LEU A 61 -9.97 -16.06 6.20
N VAL A 62 -10.01 -14.95 6.94
CA VAL A 62 -10.81 -14.81 8.15
C VAL A 62 -12.30 -14.85 7.81
N LYS A 63 -12.70 -14.08 6.79
CA LYS A 63 -14.10 -14.04 6.34
C LYS A 63 -14.60 -15.43 5.94
N LYS A 64 -13.85 -16.12 5.10
CA LYS A 64 -14.23 -17.45 4.62
C LYS A 64 -14.18 -18.48 5.77
N GLY A 65 -13.20 -18.36 6.65
CA GLY A 65 -13.06 -19.24 7.80
C GLY A 65 -14.28 -19.20 8.71
N ILE A 66 -14.82 -18.02 8.95
CA ILE A 66 -15.95 -17.80 9.86
C ILE A 66 -17.30 -17.95 9.12
N PHE A 67 -17.50 -17.14 8.07
CA PHE A 67 -18.82 -16.97 7.47
C PHE A 67 -19.12 -18.00 6.38
N HIS A 68 -18.12 -18.65 5.79
CA HIS A 68 -18.29 -19.78 4.88
C HIS A 68 -17.99 -21.12 5.55
N GLU A 69 -17.83 -21.12 6.87
CA GLU A 69 -17.67 -22.31 7.72
C GLU A 69 -16.47 -23.19 7.35
N LYS A 70 -15.45 -22.61 6.70
CA LYS A 70 -14.25 -23.36 6.29
C LYS A 70 -13.23 -23.53 7.42
N GLY A 71 -13.45 -22.84 8.55
CA GLY A 71 -12.49 -22.80 9.65
C GLY A 71 -11.33 -21.85 9.38
N LEU A 72 -10.60 -21.48 10.42
CA LEU A 72 -9.44 -20.62 10.34
C LEU A 72 -8.17 -21.45 10.19
N ASP A 73 -7.52 -21.34 9.04
CA ASP A 73 -6.22 -21.99 8.78
C ASP A 73 -5.11 -21.07 9.30
N MET A 74 -4.65 -21.33 10.53
CA MET A 74 -3.67 -20.48 11.20
C MET A 74 -2.31 -20.47 10.50
N ASP A 75 -1.91 -21.58 9.88
CA ASP A 75 -0.65 -21.61 9.12
C ASP A 75 -0.74 -20.74 7.88
N HIS A 76 -1.87 -20.75 7.19
CA HIS A 76 -2.09 -19.92 6.01
C HIS A 76 -2.15 -18.43 6.39
N ILE A 77 -2.88 -18.10 7.47
CA ILE A 77 -2.93 -16.73 8.00
C ILE A 77 -1.53 -16.22 8.33
N LYS A 78 -0.72 -17.05 8.98
CA LYS A 78 0.66 -16.70 9.32
C LYS A 78 1.50 -16.38 8.07
N LYS A 79 1.36 -17.15 7.00
CA LYS A 79 2.05 -16.92 5.74
C LYS A 79 1.65 -15.58 5.12
N GLU A 80 0.36 -15.28 5.09
CA GLU A 80 -0.13 -14.02 4.53
C GLU A 80 0.31 -12.81 5.36
N VAL A 81 0.37 -12.95 6.67
CA VAL A 81 0.95 -11.90 7.54
C VAL A 81 2.42 -11.69 7.20
N GLY A 82 3.16 -12.76 6.92
CA GLY A 82 4.54 -12.66 6.44
C GLY A 82 4.65 -11.89 5.12
N ASP A 83 3.73 -12.13 4.21
CA ASP A 83 3.70 -11.40 2.92
C ASP A 83 3.40 -9.92 3.12
N VAL A 84 2.54 -9.57 4.08
CA VAL A 84 2.32 -8.17 4.49
C VAL A 84 3.64 -7.54 4.95
N CYS A 85 4.41 -8.26 5.79
CA CYS A 85 5.71 -7.79 6.26
C CYS A 85 6.71 -7.60 5.12
N TRP A 86 6.67 -8.46 4.10
CA TRP A 86 7.53 -8.31 2.92
C TRP A 86 7.28 -6.98 2.21
N TYR A 87 6.01 -6.61 2.02
CA TYR A 87 5.67 -5.33 1.38
C TYR A 87 5.99 -4.13 2.27
N ILE A 88 5.90 -4.27 3.59
CA ILE A 88 6.38 -3.25 4.52
C ILE A 88 7.89 -3.02 4.31
N ALA A 89 8.67 -4.10 4.20
CA ALA A 89 10.10 -4.01 3.94
C ALA A 89 10.39 -3.33 2.60
N LEU A 90 9.61 -3.64 1.55
CA LEU A 90 9.75 -3.01 0.25
C LEU A 90 9.47 -1.50 0.32
N ILE A 91 8.41 -1.10 1.03
CA ILE A 91 8.08 0.31 1.24
C ILE A 91 9.23 1.03 1.94
N CYS A 92 9.77 0.43 3.00
CA CYS A 92 10.92 1.00 3.70
C CYS A 92 12.12 1.16 2.77
N LYS A 93 12.42 0.15 1.97
CA LYS A 93 13.52 0.21 1.00
C LYS A 93 13.29 1.32 -0.03
N ALA A 94 12.09 1.42 -0.57
CA ALA A 94 11.73 2.43 -1.56
C ALA A 94 11.86 3.86 -1.03
N CYS A 95 11.53 4.06 0.25
CA CYS A 95 11.57 5.37 0.92
C CYS A 95 12.91 5.66 1.60
N CYS A 96 13.86 4.74 1.54
CA CYS A 96 15.15 4.85 2.25
C CYS A 96 14.97 4.90 3.78
N PHE A 97 13.91 4.25 4.30
CA PHE A 97 13.73 4.08 5.73
C PHE A 97 14.51 2.89 6.25
N ASP A 98 15.00 3.01 7.46
CA ASP A 98 15.47 1.89 8.26
C ASP A 98 14.26 1.32 9.02
N LEU A 99 13.94 0.04 8.82
CA LEU A 99 12.77 -0.57 9.47
C LEU A 99 12.88 -0.53 10.99
N ASP A 100 14.08 -0.71 11.54
CA ASP A 100 14.28 -0.61 13.00
C ASP A 100 13.84 0.77 13.50
N SER A 101 14.23 1.83 12.81
CA SER A 101 13.84 3.20 13.13
C SER A 101 12.34 3.40 13.08
N VAL A 102 11.69 2.87 12.06
CA VAL A 102 10.21 2.93 11.92
C VAL A 102 9.53 2.28 13.12
N LEU A 103 10.02 1.13 13.53
CA LEU A 103 9.44 0.40 14.67
C LEU A 103 9.70 1.11 16.00
N GLU A 104 10.91 1.64 16.18
CA GLU A 104 11.26 2.42 17.38
C GLU A 104 10.38 3.66 17.52
N ASP A 105 10.21 4.42 16.44
CA ASP A 105 9.37 5.61 16.43
C ASP A 105 7.92 5.25 16.78
N ASN A 106 7.44 4.13 16.29
CA ASN A 106 6.09 3.66 16.60
C ASN A 106 5.95 3.31 18.09
N VAL A 107 6.92 2.64 18.67
CA VAL A 107 6.93 2.31 20.11
C VAL A 107 6.91 3.56 20.96
N GLU A 108 7.73 4.56 20.64
CA GLU A 108 7.76 5.84 21.37
C GLU A 108 6.42 6.56 21.32
N LYS A 109 5.70 6.47 20.21
CA LYS A 109 4.39 7.07 20.03
C LYS A 109 3.32 6.42 20.92
N LEU A 110 3.49 5.16 21.26
CA LEU A 110 2.53 4.43 22.07
C LEU A 110 2.60 4.83 23.55
#